data_f8cd8edaf31c679512010cb891fc2eee
#
_entry.id   f8cd8edaf31c679512010cb891fc2eee
#
_cell.length_a   1.000
_cell.length_b   1.000
_cell.length_c   1.000
_cell.angle_alpha   90.00
_cell.angle_beta   90.00
_cell.angle_gamma   90.00
#
_symmetry.space_group_name_H-M   'P 1'
#
loop_
_entity.id
_entity.type
_entity.pdbx_description
1 polymer ?
#
loop_
_entity_poly.entity_id
_entity_poly.type
_entity_poly.pdbx_seq_one_letter_code
_entity_poly.pdbx_strand_id
1 'polypeptide(L)'
;IDSMGIGDGPDAERFDDLGSDTLGHIDDHMPEFDIPNMAKLGIARLHPLKHVKAPERVLGYQLRLAETSVGKDTMTGHWEMMGLNITKPFKTYTDTGFPKELLDELSRRTGHKIVGNKSASGTEILDELGEHEIATGDMIVYTSADSVLQICGNEETFDLQNLYRCCEIAREITMKDEWRVGRVIARPYVGKKKGEFKRTSNRHDYALKPTGLTAMNALKDAGYDVISVGKINDIFCGEGVTEALHSNSSVHGMEQTIEISKKDFHGLCFTNLVDFDALWGHRRNPVGYGEEIEKFDKKLGELLPLLREDDLLILTADHGNDPTYKGTDHTREQVPFIAYSPSDTESGKLDTSDTFAVIGATIADNFGVKMPEGTIGTSILDQIK
;
A
#
# COMPACT_ATOMS: atom_id res chain seq x y z
N ILE A 1 -3.29 -5.79 6.40
CA ILE A 1 -2.07 -6.61 6.31
C ILE A 1 -1.55 -6.45 4.90
N ASP A 2 -0.52 -5.61 4.71
CA ASP A 2 0.01 -5.28 3.40
C ASP A 2 0.39 -6.54 2.62
N SER A 3 -0.08 -6.65 1.38
CA SER A 3 0.21 -7.72 0.42
C SER A 3 -0.22 -9.16 0.78
N MET A 4 -1.08 -9.38 1.76
CA MET A 4 -1.53 -10.74 2.12
C MET A 4 -2.64 -11.26 1.18
N GLY A 5 -2.28 -11.63 -0.04
CA GLY A 5 -3.18 -12.28 -0.98
C GLY A 5 -3.60 -13.69 -0.54
N ILE A 6 -4.68 -14.19 -1.13
CA ILE A 6 -5.27 -15.52 -0.85
C ILE A 6 -5.64 -16.27 -2.14
N GLY A 7 -4.72 -16.31 -3.07
CA GLY A 7 -4.86 -16.99 -4.35
C GLY A 7 -5.16 -16.04 -5.51
N ASP A 8 -4.81 -16.45 -6.71
CA ASP A 8 -4.86 -15.64 -7.92
C ASP A 8 -6.23 -15.01 -8.18
N GLY A 9 -6.20 -13.78 -8.65
CA GLY A 9 -7.39 -13.03 -9.01
C GLY A 9 -8.04 -13.53 -10.29
N PRO A 10 -9.32 -13.18 -10.57
CA PRO A 10 -10.02 -13.62 -11.77
C PRO A 10 -9.35 -13.21 -13.08
N ASP A 11 -8.54 -12.18 -13.05
CA ASP A 11 -7.80 -11.62 -14.18
C ASP A 11 -6.27 -11.76 -14.06
N ALA A 12 -5.79 -12.62 -13.16
CA ALA A 12 -4.36 -12.84 -12.89
C ALA A 12 -3.56 -13.23 -14.15
N GLU A 13 -4.18 -13.89 -15.13
CA GLU A 13 -3.56 -14.21 -16.42
C GLU A 13 -3.05 -12.94 -17.15
N ARG A 14 -3.79 -11.84 -17.04
CA ARG A 14 -3.41 -10.55 -17.68
C ARG A 14 -2.14 -9.95 -17.10
N PHE A 15 -1.79 -10.35 -15.88
CA PHE A 15 -0.62 -9.89 -15.12
C PHE A 15 0.50 -10.92 -15.09
N ASP A 16 0.31 -12.08 -15.75
CA ASP A 16 1.23 -13.22 -15.69
C ASP A 16 1.40 -13.78 -14.27
N ASP A 17 0.34 -13.71 -13.45
CA ASP A 17 0.32 -14.05 -12.03
C ASP A 17 -0.54 -15.30 -11.71
N LEU A 18 -0.91 -16.09 -12.72
CA LEU A 18 -1.68 -17.34 -12.51
C LEU A 18 -0.95 -18.30 -11.57
N GLY A 19 -1.68 -18.80 -10.58
CA GLY A 19 -1.17 -19.72 -9.57
C GLY A 19 -0.42 -19.03 -8.43
N SER A 20 -0.45 -17.70 -8.34
CA SER A 20 0.01 -16.99 -7.13
C SER A 20 -0.93 -17.25 -5.96
N ASP A 21 -0.37 -17.42 -4.77
CA ASP A 21 -1.12 -17.65 -3.53
C ASP A 21 -0.25 -17.28 -2.32
N THR A 22 -0.23 -16.00 -1.99
CA THR A 22 0.66 -15.49 -0.94
C THR A 22 0.50 -16.26 0.37
N LEU A 23 -0.71 -16.34 0.91
CA LEU A 23 -0.95 -16.99 2.21
C LEU A 23 -0.80 -18.52 2.13
N GLY A 24 -1.30 -19.15 1.06
CA GLY A 24 -1.22 -20.59 0.88
C GLY A 24 0.22 -21.09 0.71
N HIS A 25 1.02 -20.38 -0.08
CA HIS A 25 2.42 -20.75 -0.27
C HIS A 25 3.30 -20.44 0.97
N ILE A 26 2.95 -19.44 1.78
CA ILE A 26 3.59 -19.23 3.08
C ILE A 26 3.30 -20.43 4.00
N ASP A 27 2.04 -20.84 4.12
CA ASP A 27 1.65 -22.01 4.91
C ASP A 27 2.38 -23.28 4.45
N ASP A 28 2.55 -23.49 3.14
CA ASP A 28 3.30 -24.63 2.59
C ASP A 28 4.78 -24.67 3.04
N HIS A 29 5.37 -23.50 3.31
CA HIS A 29 6.76 -23.38 3.77
C HIS A 29 6.93 -23.38 5.29
N MET A 30 5.83 -23.40 6.06
CA MET A 30 5.83 -23.34 7.51
C MET A 30 5.02 -24.48 8.14
N PRO A 31 5.63 -25.67 8.33
CA PRO A 31 4.91 -26.83 8.91
C PRO A 31 4.31 -26.60 10.31
N GLU A 32 4.82 -25.62 11.04
CA GLU A 32 4.34 -25.25 12.39
C GLU A 32 3.61 -23.89 12.38
N PHE A 33 3.07 -23.48 11.23
CA PHE A 33 2.37 -22.20 11.09
C PHE A 33 1.16 -22.12 12.01
N ASP A 34 1.17 -21.17 12.94
CA ASP A 34 0.16 -21.05 14.01
C ASP A 34 -0.42 -19.63 14.10
N ILE A 35 -1.66 -19.49 13.63
CA ILE A 35 -2.42 -18.22 13.60
C ILE A 35 -3.83 -18.41 14.20
N PRO A 36 -3.93 -18.78 15.50
CA PRO A 36 -5.20 -19.18 16.10
C PRO A 36 -6.26 -18.08 16.13
N ASN A 37 -5.87 -16.81 16.20
CA ASN A 37 -6.83 -15.70 16.26
C ASN A 37 -7.41 -15.40 14.88
N MET A 38 -6.60 -15.37 13.83
CA MET A 38 -7.10 -15.29 12.45
C MET A 38 -7.94 -16.51 12.08
N ALA A 39 -7.56 -17.71 12.54
CA ALA A 39 -8.35 -18.92 12.35
C ALA A 39 -9.72 -18.82 13.03
N LYS A 40 -9.80 -18.29 14.27
CA LYS A 40 -11.08 -18.02 14.96
C LYS A 40 -11.96 -17.05 14.22
N LEU A 41 -11.39 -16.06 13.57
CA LEU A 41 -12.11 -15.08 12.74
C LEU A 41 -12.53 -15.66 11.38
N GLY A 42 -11.91 -16.76 10.91
CA GLY A 42 -12.38 -17.52 9.75
C GLY A 42 -11.45 -17.54 8.55
N ILE A 43 -10.20 -17.07 8.65
CA ILE A 43 -9.27 -17.07 7.51
C ILE A 43 -9.09 -18.46 6.89
N ALA A 44 -8.90 -19.50 7.71
CA ALA A 44 -8.72 -20.87 7.24
C ALA A 44 -10.02 -21.51 6.66
N ARG A 45 -11.18 -20.90 6.90
CA ARG A 45 -12.45 -21.27 6.26
C ARG A 45 -12.63 -20.56 4.92
N LEU A 46 -12.17 -19.30 4.85
CA LEU A 46 -12.18 -18.52 3.62
C LEU A 46 -11.19 -19.08 2.61
N HIS A 47 -9.96 -19.34 3.06
CA HIS A 47 -8.85 -19.88 2.28
C HIS A 47 -8.28 -21.10 3.02
N PRO A 48 -8.59 -22.33 2.59
CA PRO A 48 -8.11 -23.55 3.23
C PRO A 48 -6.58 -23.63 3.24
N LEU A 49 -6.02 -23.78 4.42
CA LEU A 49 -4.59 -23.89 4.68
C LEU A 49 -4.25 -25.33 5.07
N LYS A 50 -3.02 -25.74 4.84
CA LYS A 50 -2.56 -27.10 5.08
C LYS A 50 -2.27 -27.37 6.57
N HIS A 51 -1.68 -26.40 7.24
CA HIS A 51 -1.23 -26.51 8.63
C HIS A 51 -2.17 -25.80 9.61
N VAL A 52 -2.98 -24.84 9.16
CA VAL A 52 -3.94 -24.11 10.00
C VAL A 52 -5.35 -24.68 9.83
N LYS A 53 -5.92 -25.21 10.92
CA LYS A 53 -7.26 -25.77 10.91
C LYS A 53 -8.32 -24.70 11.17
N ALA A 54 -9.37 -24.72 10.34
CA ALA A 54 -10.56 -23.92 10.62
C ALA A 54 -11.30 -24.50 11.84
N PRO A 55 -11.70 -23.71 12.85
CA PRO A 55 -12.53 -24.19 13.93
C PRO A 55 -13.95 -24.53 13.44
N GLU A 56 -14.69 -25.35 14.21
CA GLU A 56 -16.07 -25.71 13.88
C GLU A 56 -16.96 -24.46 13.78
N ARG A 57 -16.78 -23.50 14.70
CA ARG A 57 -17.45 -22.21 14.69
C ARG A 57 -16.40 -21.11 14.57
N VAL A 58 -16.57 -20.25 13.57
CA VAL A 58 -15.82 -19.01 13.40
C VAL A 58 -16.59 -17.84 14.00
N LEU A 59 -15.92 -16.76 14.31
CA LEU A 59 -16.51 -15.58 14.92
C LEU A 59 -16.87 -14.49 13.91
N GLY A 60 -16.12 -14.39 12.81
CA GLY A 60 -16.29 -13.33 11.83
C GLY A 60 -17.07 -13.75 10.58
N TYR A 61 -17.50 -12.76 9.83
CA TYR A 61 -17.96 -12.93 8.46
C TYR A 61 -16.76 -12.86 7.51
N GLN A 62 -16.74 -13.70 6.48
CA GLN A 62 -15.61 -13.78 5.56
C GLN A 62 -16.08 -13.77 4.12
N LEU A 63 -15.36 -13.01 3.27
CA LEU A 63 -15.50 -13.08 1.82
C LEU A 63 -14.15 -12.81 1.13
N ARG A 64 -14.06 -13.21 -0.13
CA ARG A 64 -12.94 -12.87 -1.00
C ARG A 64 -13.26 -11.56 -1.72
N LEU A 65 -12.27 -10.72 -1.88
CA LEU A 65 -12.36 -9.53 -2.71
C LEU A 65 -11.48 -9.69 -3.92
N ALA A 66 -12.01 -9.39 -5.10
CA ALA A 66 -11.24 -9.25 -6.33
C ALA A 66 -11.07 -7.77 -6.64
N GLU A 67 -9.91 -7.35 -7.12
CA GLU A 67 -9.66 -5.98 -7.46
C GLU A 67 -10.22 -5.63 -8.85
N THR A 68 -11.03 -4.57 -8.94
CA THR A 68 -11.56 -4.05 -10.21
C THR A 68 -10.57 -3.13 -10.91
N SER A 69 -9.79 -2.37 -10.14
CA SER A 69 -8.79 -1.45 -10.67
C SER A 69 -7.69 -2.19 -11.45
N VAL A 70 -7.08 -1.50 -12.41
CA VAL A 70 -6.12 -2.11 -13.35
C VAL A 70 -4.68 -2.12 -12.85
N GLY A 71 -4.43 -1.79 -11.59
CA GLY A 71 -3.13 -1.91 -10.92
C GLY A 71 -3.03 -3.15 -10.06
N LYS A 72 -1.87 -3.38 -9.46
CA LYS A 72 -1.63 -4.35 -8.40
C LYS A 72 -0.65 -3.79 -7.37
N ASP A 73 -0.68 -2.48 -7.21
CA ASP A 73 0.20 -1.74 -6.32
C ASP A 73 -0.56 -1.21 -5.10
N THR A 74 0.18 -0.92 -4.03
CA THR A 74 -0.35 -0.45 -2.76
C THR A 74 -1.30 0.73 -2.89
N MET A 75 -0.98 1.72 -3.75
CA MET A 75 -1.84 2.90 -3.91
C MET A 75 -3.16 2.53 -4.56
N THR A 76 -3.13 1.75 -5.63
CA THR A 76 -4.32 1.30 -6.36
C THR A 76 -5.25 0.51 -5.45
N GLY A 77 -4.73 -0.49 -4.72
CA GLY A 77 -5.53 -1.31 -3.81
C GLY A 77 -6.17 -0.49 -2.68
N HIS A 78 -5.39 0.36 -2.01
CA HIS A 78 -5.92 1.21 -0.94
C HIS A 78 -6.94 2.24 -1.42
N TRP A 79 -6.73 2.84 -2.59
CA TRP A 79 -7.68 3.78 -3.15
C TRP A 79 -8.98 3.09 -3.56
N GLU A 80 -8.89 1.86 -4.10
CA GLU A 80 -10.10 1.08 -4.40
C GLU A 80 -10.85 0.69 -3.13
N MET A 81 -10.15 0.27 -2.07
CA MET A 81 -10.80 0.01 -0.77
C MET A 81 -11.68 1.18 -0.32
N MET A 82 -11.23 2.40 -0.56
CA MET A 82 -11.95 3.62 -0.14
C MET A 82 -12.86 4.20 -1.23
N GLY A 83 -13.14 3.44 -2.31
CA GLY A 83 -14.18 3.74 -3.28
C GLY A 83 -13.72 4.23 -4.65
N LEU A 84 -12.41 4.33 -4.93
CA LEU A 84 -11.92 4.83 -6.21
C LEU A 84 -11.60 3.68 -7.18
N ASN A 85 -12.10 3.75 -8.40
CA ASN A 85 -11.72 2.82 -9.47
C ASN A 85 -10.62 3.41 -10.33
N ILE A 86 -9.45 2.80 -10.34
CA ILE A 86 -8.31 3.19 -11.15
C ILE A 86 -8.35 2.44 -12.47
N THR A 87 -8.85 3.10 -13.50
CA THR A 87 -9.04 2.52 -14.85
C THR A 87 -7.81 2.63 -15.76
N LYS A 88 -6.79 3.40 -15.34
CA LYS A 88 -5.53 3.57 -16.06
C LYS A 88 -4.38 3.26 -15.12
N PRO A 89 -3.55 2.23 -15.41
CA PRO A 89 -2.43 1.87 -14.55
C PRO A 89 -1.41 3.01 -14.49
N PHE A 90 -0.69 3.09 -13.38
CA PHE A 90 0.50 3.92 -13.31
C PHE A 90 1.55 3.40 -14.29
N LYS A 91 2.20 4.34 -15.00
CA LYS A 91 3.22 3.96 -15.97
C LYS A 91 4.53 3.63 -15.29
N THR A 92 5.15 2.56 -15.75
CA THR A 92 6.54 2.23 -15.43
C THR A 92 7.41 2.54 -16.63
N TYR A 93 8.64 2.94 -16.37
CA TYR A 93 9.61 3.32 -17.41
C TYR A 93 10.92 2.53 -17.28
N THR A 94 10.82 1.35 -16.68
CA THR A 94 11.97 0.47 -16.36
C THR A 94 12.78 0.11 -17.61
N ASP A 95 12.09 -0.28 -18.69
CA ASP A 95 12.73 -0.79 -19.89
C ASP A 95 13.08 0.32 -20.92
N THR A 96 12.37 1.44 -20.88
CA THR A 96 12.46 2.47 -21.91
C THR A 96 13.12 3.77 -21.47
N GLY A 97 13.17 4.03 -20.15
CA GLY A 97 13.34 5.38 -19.63
C GLY A 97 12.11 6.26 -19.94
N PHE A 98 12.14 7.49 -19.47
CA PHE A 98 11.05 8.44 -19.69
C PHE A 98 11.02 8.94 -21.15
N PRO A 99 9.83 9.23 -21.70
CA PRO A 99 9.68 9.80 -23.03
C PRO A 99 10.40 11.13 -23.18
N LYS A 100 10.92 11.39 -24.38
CA LYS A 100 11.65 12.61 -24.67
C LYS A 100 10.84 13.88 -24.39
N GLU A 101 9.55 13.86 -24.71
CA GLU A 101 8.64 14.98 -24.50
C GLU A 101 8.48 15.35 -23.02
N LEU A 102 8.44 14.35 -22.12
CA LEU A 102 8.44 14.56 -20.67
C LEU A 102 9.75 15.21 -20.21
N LEU A 103 10.89 14.67 -20.68
CA LEU A 103 12.21 15.19 -20.29
C LEU A 103 12.45 16.60 -20.84
N ASP A 104 12.04 16.88 -22.05
CA ASP A 104 12.14 18.22 -22.66
C ASP A 104 11.33 19.25 -21.87
N GLU A 105 10.09 18.89 -21.46
CA GLU A 105 9.24 19.76 -20.65
C GLU A 105 9.81 19.96 -19.24
N LEU A 106 10.32 18.89 -18.63
CA LEU A 106 10.97 18.96 -17.33
C LEU A 106 12.24 19.83 -17.38
N SER A 107 13.09 19.63 -18.37
CA SER A 107 14.30 20.42 -18.61
C SER A 107 13.97 21.91 -18.81
N ARG A 108 12.97 22.19 -19.64
CA ARG A 108 12.50 23.56 -19.93
C ARG A 108 12.00 24.27 -18.67
N ARG A 109 11.23 23.58 -17.81
CA ARG A 109 10.62 24.18 -16.61
C ARG A 109 11.60 24.29 -15.45
N THR A 110 12.52 23.35 -15.30
CA THR A 110 13.52 23.38 -14.23
C THR A 110 14.72 24.26 -14.56
N GLY A 111 15.04 24.41 -15.86
CA GLY A 111 16.24 25.10 -16.34
C GLY A 111 17.50 24.23 -16.32
N HIS A 112 17.38 22.95 -16.01
CA HIS A 112 18.50 22.02 -15.96
C HIS A 112 18.48 21.08 -17.18
N LYS A 113 19.65 20.79 -17.74
CA LYS A 113 19.79 19.68 -18.66
C LYS A 113 19.67 18.36 -17.89
N ILE A 114 19.03 17.36 -18.50
CA ILE A 114 18.78 16.06 -17.86
C ILE A 114 19.81 15.05 -18.33
N VAL A 115 20.31 14.27 -17.39
CA VAL A 115 21.20 13.11 -17.59
C VAL A 115 20.64 11.89 -16.87
N GLY A 116 21.05 10.69 -17.31
CA GLY A 116 20.60 9.42 -16.75
C GLY A 116 19.50 8.78 -17.59
N ASN A 117 18.24 9.04 -17.30
CA ASN A 117 17.05 8.51 -17.97
C ASN A 117 17.09 7.00 -18.22
N LYS A 118 17.33 6.24 -17.17
CA LYS A 118 17.35 4.76 -17.21
C LYS A 118 16.91 4.19 -15.87
N SER A 119 16.63 2.88 -15.87
CA SER A 119 16.44 2.13 -14.64
C SER A 119 17.79 1.89 -13.97
N ALA A 120 17.91 2.23 -12.69
CA ALA A 120 19.13 2.03 -11.91
C ALA A 120 18.84 2.01 -10.40
N SER A 121 19.77 1.46 -9.62
CA SER A 121 19.79 1.72 -8.19
C SER A 121 20.34 3.13 -7.89
N GLY A 122 19.91 3.71 -6.77
CA GLY A 122 20.38 5.04 -6.40
C GLY A 122 21.87 5.13 -6.10
N THR A 123 22.53 4.01 -5.80
CA THR A 123 24.00 3.97 -5.60
C THR A 123 24.73 3.93 -6.93
N GLU A 124 24.28 3.07 -7.85
CA GLU A 124 24.88 2.94 -9.18
C GLU A 124 24.80 4.23 -9.98
N ILE A 125 23.63 4.89 -9.98
CA ILE A 125 23.43 6.13 -10.74
C ILE A 125 24.31 7.27 -10.21
N LEU A 126 24.55 7.34 -8.89
CA LEU A 126 25.45 8.31 -8.29
C LEU A 126 26.90 8.04 -8.63
N ASP A 127 27.32 6.77 -8.58
CA ASP A 127 28.69 6.38 -8.96
C ASP A 127 28.99 6.65 -10.44
N GLU A 128 27.97 6.66 -11.28
CA GLU A 128 28.10 6.96 -12.72
C GLU A 128 28.05 8.45 -13.04
N LEU A 129 27.14 9.19 -12.44
CA LEU A 129 26.78 10.55 -12.86
C LEU A 129 27.00 11.64 -11.79
N GLY A 130 27.32 11.27 -10.54
CA GLY A 130 27.44 12.25 -9.45
C GLY A 130 28.55 13.28 -9.68
N GLU A 131 29.74 12.87 -10.17
CA GLU A 131 30.81 13.82 -10.51
C GLU A 131 30.41 14.75 -11.68
N HIS A 132 29.67 14.21 -12.66
CA HIS A 132 29.16 15.02 -13.78
C HIS A 132 28.18 16.09 -13.30
N GLU A 133 27.21 15.70 -12.44
CA GLU A 133 26.22 16.65 -11.89
C GLU A 133 26.92 17.75 -11.09
N ILE A 134 27.88 17.42 -10.22
CA ILE A 134 28.63 18.40 -9.45
C ILE A 134 29.39 19.39 -10.36
N ALA A 135 29.95 18.91 -11.48
CA ALA A 135 30.74 19.71 -12.38
C ALA A 135 29.89 20.61 -13.31
N THR A 136 28.68 20.20 -13.68
CA THR A 136 27.89 20.82 -14.75
C THR A 136 26.58 21.43 -14.23
N GLY A 137 26.03 20.95 -13.12
CA GLY A 137 24.68 21.27 -12.67
C GLY A 137 23.58 20.58 -13.46
N ASP A 138 23.92 19.59 -14.30
CA ASP A 138 22.95 18.76 -15.02
C ASP A 138 22.17 17.89 -14.01
N MET A 139 20.86 17.77 -14.19
CA MET A 139 19.97 17.06 -13.25
C MET A 139 19.94 15.56 -13.55
N ILE A 140 20.28 14.74 -12.56
CA ILE A 140 20.18 13.28 -12.69
C ILE A 140 18.73 12.85 -12.51
N VAL A 141 18.12 12.29 -13.60
CA VAL A 141 16.78 11.71 -13.60
C VAL A 141 16.86 10.22 -13.92
N TYR A 142 16.21 9.39 -13.11
CA TYR A 142 16.21 7.94 -13.30
C TYR A 142 14.95 7.29 -12.77
N THR A 143 14.73 6.02 -13.06
CA THR A 143 13.61 5.22 -12.56
C THR A 143 14.10 3.93 -11.89
N SER A 144 13.18 3.11 -11.43
CA SER A 144 13.39 1.75 -10.93
C SER A 144 12.28 0.82 -11.46
N ALA A 145 12.10 -0.35 -10.86
CA ALA A 145 11.02 -1.26 -11.24
C ALA A 145 9.62 -0.69 -10.96
N ASP A 146 9.50 0.20 -9.98
CA ASP A 146 8.24 0.84 -9.62
C ASP A 146 7.86 1.98 -10.58
N SER A 147 6.60 2.43 -10.45
CA SER A 147 6.11 3.64 -11.14
C SER A 147 6.64 4.91 -10.47
N VAL A 148 7.91 5.21 -10.67
CA VAL A 148 8.60 6.32 -10.01
C VAL A 148 9.47 7.13 -10.95
N LEU A 149 9.49 8.46 -10.75
CA LEU A 149 10.48 9.38 -11.31
C LEU A 149 11.37 9.87 -10.16
N GLN A 150 12.67 9.61 -10.24
CA GLN A 150 13.61 9.95 -9.18
C GLN A 150 14.61 10.99 -9.68
N ILE A 151 14.86 12.00 -8.85
CA ILE A 151 15.82 13.07 -9.12
C ILE A 151 16.88 13.05 -8.03
N CYS A 152 18.16 12.88 -8.39
CA CYS A 152 19.26 13.10 -7.46
C CYS A 152 19.72 14.55 -7.52
N GLY A 153 20.23 15.07 -6.39
CA GLY A 153 20.86 16.36 -6.29
C GLY A 153 21.85 16.41 -5.12
N ASN A 154 23.06 16.86 -5.38
CA ASN A 154 24.06 17.08 -4.33
C ASN A 154 23.65 18.28 -3.48
N GLU A 155 23.59 18.10 -2.15
CA GLU A 155 23.12 19.15 -1.24
C GLU A 155 23.98 20.43 -1.26
N GLU A 156 25.28 20.30 -1.57
CA GLU A 156 26.21 21.44 -1.59
C GLU A 156 26.22 22.18 -2.93
N THR A 157 26.10 21.46 -4.06
CA THR A 157 26.31 22.02 -5.41
C THR A 157 25.03 22.20 -6.20
N PHE A 158 24.07 21.28 -6.08
CA PHE A 158 22.75 21.38 -6.72
C PHE A 158 21.77 22.15 -5.86
N ASP A 159 21.99 22.18 -4.54
CA ASP A 159 21.14 22.76 -3.49
C ASP A 159 19.87 21.95 -3.21
N LEU A 160 19.60 21.72 -1.93
CA LEU A 160 18.48 20.91 -1.48
C LEU A 160 17.12 21.54 -1.86
N GLN A 161 16.98 22.86 -1.75
CA GLN A 161 15.74 23.56 -2.10
C GLN A 161 15.50 23.55 -3.60
N ASN A 162 16.58 23.67 -4.39
CA ASN A 162 16.48 23.52 -5.85
C ASN A 162 16.06 22.11 -6.24
N LEU A 163 16.60 21.07 -5.57
CA LEU A 163 16.16 19.68 -5.79
C LEU A 163 14.65 19.52 -5.52
N TYR A 164 14.16 20.04 -4.40
CA TYR A 164 12.74 19.98 -4.06
C TYR A 164 11.88 20.72 -5.09
N ARG A 165 12.27 21.92 -5.49
CA ARG A 165 11.59 22.68 -6.56
C ARG A 165 11.53 21.88 -7.87
N CYS A 166 12.61 21.21 -8.26
CA CYS A 166 12.62 20.37 -9.46
C CYS A 166 11.67 19.18 -9.33
N CYS A 167 11.59 18.55 -8.16
CA CYS A 167 10.67 17.46 -7.89
C CYS A 167 9.19 17.90 -7.88
N GLU A 168 8.88 19.08 -7.36
CA GLU A 168 7.54 19.68 -7.43
C GLU A 168 7.11 19.91 -8.89
N ILE A 169 8.00 20.46 -9.71
CA ILE A 169 7.75 20.64 -11.15
C ILE A 169 7.55 19.28 -11.84
N ALA A 170 8.40 18.29 -11.52
CA ALA A 170 8.25 16.94 -12.05
C ALA A 170 6.91 16.32 -11.64
N ARG A 171 6.45 16.51 -10.37
CA ARG A 171 5.15 16.04 -9.90
C ARG A 171 4.00 16.67 -10.69
N GLU A 172 4.04 17.98 -10.92
CA GLU A 172 3.02 18.66 -11.73
C GLU A 172 2.95 18.12 -13.16
N ILE A 173 4.10 17.94 -13.82
CA ILE A 173 4.19 17.41 -15.19
C ILE A 173 3.63 15.99 -15.26
N THR A 174 3.99 15.15 -14.28
CA THR A 174 3.59 13.74 -14.23
C THR A 174 2.18 13.51 -13.68
N MET A 175 1.40 14.57 -13.44
CA MET A 175 -0.06 14.47 -13.23
C MET A 175 -0.82 14.18 -14.53
N LYS A 176 -0.25 14.46 -15.70
CA LYS A 176 -0.89 14.16 -16.99
C LYS A 176 -1.01 12.65 -17.17
N ASP A 177 -2.15 12.17 -17.66
CA ASP A 177 -2.45 10.75 -17.89
C ASP A 177 -1.38 10.04 -18.74
N GLU A 178 -0.84 10.75 -19.72
CA GLU A 178 0.19 10.21 -20.62
C GLU A 178 1.54 9.96 -19.94
N TRP A 179 1.82 10.62 -18.80
CA TRP A 179 3.09 10.56 -18.07
C TRP A 179 2.95 10.20 -16.59
N ARG A 180 1.75 9.82 -16.17
CA ARG A 180 1.43 9.61 -14.75
C ARG A 180 2.28 8.51 -14.13
N VAL A 181 3.10 8.91 -13.14
CA VAL A 181 3.82 8.00 -12.26
C VAL A 181 3.25 8.09 -10.84
N GLY A 182 3.33 6.99 -10.10
CA GLY A 182 2.83 6.91 -8.73
C GLY A 182 3.55 7.87 -7.78
N ARG A 183 4.87 8.04 -7.94
CA ARG A 183 5.68 8.92 -7.07
C ARG A 183 6.74 9.67 -7.86
N VAL A 184 7.05 10.89 -7.41
CA VAL A 184 8.30 11.58 -7.71
C VAL A 184 9.13 11.61 -6.44
N ILE A 185 10.42 11.30 -6.51
CA ILE A 185 11.27 11.14 -5.32
C ILE A 185 12.48 12.05 -5.44
N ALA A 186 12.65 12.95 -4.47
CA ALA A 186 13.89 13.67 -4.26
C ALA A 186 14.90 12.77 -3.54
N ARG A 187 16.08 12.61 -4.15
CA ARG A 187 17.19 11.78 -3.66
C ARG A 187 18.43 12.65 -3.40
N PRO A 188 18.44 13.45 -2.32
CA PRO A 188 19.61 14.24 -1.97
C PRO A 188 20.80 13.36 -1.55
N TYR A 189 21.99 13.82 -1.86
CA TYR A 189 23.22 13.16 -1.51
C TYR A 189 24.35 14.15 -1.21
N VAL A 190 25.40 13.68 -0.55
CA VAL A 190 26.64 14.40 -0.25
C VAL A 190 27.83 13.60 -0.76
N GLY A 191 29.00 14.25 -0.80
CA GLY A 191 30.24 13.67 -1.31
C GLY A 191 30.73 14.40 -2.55
N LYS A 192 32.01 14.25 -2.89
CA LYS A 192 32.66 15.03 -3.97
C LYS A 192 33.10 14.18 -5.15
N LYS A 193 33.27 12.87 -4.97
CA LYS A 193 33.74 11.96 -6.01
C LYS A 193 33.17 10.55 -5.83
N LYS A 194 33.29 9.75 -6.87
CA LYS A 194 32.91 8.36 -6.88
C LYS A 194 33.48 7.59 -5.67
N GLY A 195 32.64 6.79 -5.03
CA GLY A 195 32.96 6.03 -3.82
C GLY A 195 32.80 6.82 -2.49
N GLU A 196 32.58 8.14 -2.56
CA GLU A 196 32.30 8.98 -1.39
C GLU A 196 30.83 9.39 -1.30
N PHE A 197 30.04 9.15 -2.36
CA PHE A 197 28.65 9.56 -2.40
C PHE A 197 27.82 8.82 -1.37
N LYS A 198 27.05 9.58 -0.58
CA LYS A 198 26.13 9.06 0.44
C LYS A 198 24.80 9.77 0.34
N ARG A 199 23.72 9.01 0.20
CA ARG A 199 22.36 9.53 0.29
C ARG A 199 22.11 10.04 1.70
N THR A 200 21.40 11.17 1.81
CA THR A 200 21.05 11.78 3.09
C THR A 200 19.65 11.37 3.53
N SER A 201 19.29 11.72 4.76
CA SER A 201 17.95 11.55 5.30
C SER A 201 16.92 12.57 4.77
N ASN A 202 17.37 13.58 4.00
CA ASN A 202 16.53 14.62 3.41
C ASN A 202 15.77 14.15 2.14
N ARG A 203 15.64 12.82 1.98
CA ARG A 203 14.75 12.25 0.96
C ARG A 203 13.33 12.78 1.16
N HIS A 204 12.68 13.14 0.04
CA HIS A 204 11.28 13.54 0.05
C HIS A 204 10.53 12.88 -1.10
N ASP A 205 9.37 12.28 -0.79
CA ASP A 205 8.52 11.60 -1.76
C ASP A 205 7.29 12.48 -2.04
N TYR A 206 7.08 12.82 -3.32
CA TYR A 206 5.92 13.54 -3.82
C TYR A 206 4.94 12.50 -4.41
N ALA A 207 4.08 11.96 -3.57
CA ALA A 207 3.10 10.98 -3.98
C ALA A 207 2.00 11.61 -4.85
N LEU A 208 1.34 10.79 -5.66
CA LEU A 208 0.13 11.18 -6.36
C LEU A 208 -1.01 11.20 -5.35
N LYS A 209 -1.78 12.29 -5.32
CA LYS A 209 -3.02 12.33 -4.54
C LYS A 209 -4.07 11.40 -5.12
N PRO A 210 -4.99 10.87 -4.30
CA PRO A 210 -6.17 10.18 -4.80
C PRO A 210 -6.88 10.96 -5.91
N THR A 211 -7.36 10.24 -6.92
CA THR A 211 -7.98 10.86 -8.10
C THR A 211 -9.38 11.43 -7.86
N GLY A 212 -9.92 11.20 -6.68
CA GLY A 212 -11.24 11.67 -6.24
C GLY A 212 -11.38 11.64 -4.73
N LEU A 213 -12.55 12.05 -4.24
CA LEU A 213 -12.91 11.94 -2.84
C LEU A 213 -13.20 10.47 -2.48
N THR A 214 -12.88 10.08 -1.26
CA THR A 214 -12.96 8.72 -0.75
C THR A 214 -13.90 8.61 0.44
N ALA A 215 -14.19 7.40 0.90
CA ALA A 215 -14.91 7.17 2.16
C ALA A 215 -14.28 7.93 3.34
N MET A 216 -12.95 8.05 3.38
CA MET A 216 -12.25 8.80 4.43
C MET A 216 -12.59 10.29 4.41
N ASN A 217 -12.68 10.90 3.22
CA ASN A 217 -13.13 12.29 3.08
C ASN A 217 -14.56 12.46 3.58
N ALA A 218 -15.46 11.54 3.19
CA ALA A 218 -16.86 11.61 3.62
C ALA A 218 -17.01 11.50 5.14
N LEU A 219 -16.27 10.60 5.79
CA LEU A 219 -16.25 10.48 7.26
C LEU A 219 -15.75 11.76 7.93
N LYS A 220 -14.62 12.28 7.48
CA LYS A 220 -14.02 13.51 8.00
C LYS A 220 -14.98 14.70 7.84
N ASP A 221 -15.61 14.85 6.67
CA ASP A 221 -16.54 15.94 6.40
C ASP A 221 -17.83 15.82 7.24
N ALA A 222 -18.19 14.59 7.63
CA ALA A 222 -19.28 14.33 8.56
C ALA A 222 -18.92 14.53 10.04
N GLY A 223 -17.65 14.86 10.33
CA GLY A 223 -17.17 15.14 11.68
C GLY A 223 -16.67 13.93 12.47
N TYR A 224 -16.47 12.80 11.80
CA TYR A 224 -15.88 11.61 12.42
C TYR A 224 -14.35 11.68 12.43
N ASP A 225 -13.74 11.02 13.40
CA ASP A 225 -12.29 10.82 13.42
C ASP A 225 -11.87 9.86 12.31
N VAL A 226 -10.76 10.18 11.64
CA VAL A 226 -10.09 9.30 10.69
C VAL A 226 -8.62 9.23 11.09
N ILE A 227 -8.31 8.25 11.89
CA ILE A 227 -6.98 8.03 12.46
C ILE A 227 -6.22 7.06 11.54
N SER A 228 -5.13 7.53 10.97
CA SER A 228 -4.24 6.72 10.14
C SER A 228 -3.05 6.19 10.93
N VAL A 229 -2.74 4.90 10.79
CA VAL A 229 -1.55 4.27 11.36
C VAL A 229 -0.70 3.67 10.24
N GLY A 230 0.61 3.85 10.35
CA GLY A 230 1.56 3.38 9.34
C GLY A 230 1.56 4.28 8.09
N LYS A 231 1.50 3.70 6.91
CA LYS A 231 1.61 4.44 5.63
C LYS A 231 0.29 5.02 5.10
N ILE A 232 -0.83 4.84 5.77
CA ILE A 232 -2.13 5.33 5.25
C ILE A 232 -2.09 6.82 4.93
N ASN A 233 -1.54 7.64 5.82
CA ASN A 233 -1.41 9.08 5.56
C ASN A 233 -0.62 9.39 4.28
N ASP A 234 0.44 8.65 4.02
CA ASP A 234 1.29 8.84 2.83
C ASP A 234 0.59 8.34 1.56
N ILE A 235 -0.09 7.19 1.62
CA ILE A 235 -0.86 6.59 0.51
C ILE A 235 -1.97 7.54 0.04
N PHE A 236 -2.62 8.22 0.97
CA PHE A 236 -3.70 9.17 0.69
C PHE A 236 -3.24 10.63 0.64
N CYS A 237 -1.94 10.92 0.80
CA CYS A 237 -1.38 12.28 0.86
C CYS A 237 -2.10 13.18 1.89
N GLY A 238 -2.51 12.61 3.02
CA GLY A 238 -3.26 13.29 4.07
C GLY A 238 -4.74 13.56 3.75
N GLU A 239 -5.22 13.19 2.55
CA GLU A 239 -6.61 13.41 2.18
C GLU A 239 -7.55 12.54 3.03
N GLY A 240 -8.53 13.17 3.66
CA GLY A 240 -9.50 12.48 4.53
C GLY A 240 -8.97 12.07 5.90
N VAL A 241 -7.71 12.33 6.23
CA VAL A 241 -7.10 12.00 7.54
C VAL A 241 -7.31 13.13 8.55
N THR A 242 -7.64 12.80 9.80
CA THR A 242 -7.74 13.75 10.93
C THR A 242 -6.52 13.66 11.87
N GLU A 243 -5.99 12.46 12.07
CA GLU A 243 -4.80 12.18 12.88
C GLU A 243 -3.92 11.15 12.18
N ALA A 244 -2.59 11.36 12.18
CA ALA A 244 -1.64 10.45 11.55
C ALA A 244 -0.58 9.99 12.55
N LEU A 245 -0.41 8.66 12.67
CA LEU A 245 0.61 8.02 13.50
C LEU A 245 1.57 7.24 12.60
N HIS A 246 2.83 7.63 12.63
CA HIS A 246 3.88 6.87 11.97
C HIS A 246 4.22 5.61 12.75
N SER A 247 4.35 4.47 12.08
CA SER A 247 4.83 3.22 12.67
C SER A 247 6.23 2.87 12.17
N ASN A 248 7.05 2.32 13.07
CA ASN A 248 8.42 1.89 12.76
C ASN A 248 8.49 0.41 12.29
N SER A 249 7.43 -0.35 12.52
CA SER A 249 7.26 -1.75 12.13
C SER A 249 5.78 -2.13 12.17
N SER A 250 5.45 -3.29 11.61
CA SER A 250 4.09 -3.84 11.67
C SER A 250 3.65 -4.12 13.12
N VAL A 251 4.54 -4.65 13.95
CA VAL A 251 4.27 -4.85 15.38
C VAL A 251 3.96 -3.53 16.08
N HIS A 252 4.76 -2.48 15.82
CA HIS A 252 4.50 -1.14 16.38
C HIS A 252 3.17 -0.56 15.89
N GLY A 253 2.82 -0.77 14.62
CA GLY A 253 1.52 -0.36 14.08
C GLY A 253 0.35 -1.03 14.81
N MET A 254 0.47 -2.33 15.13
CA MET A 254 -0.52 -3.04 15.93
C MET A 254 -0.59 -2.53 17.39
N GLU A 255 0.55 -2.22 18.01
CA GLU A 255 0.59 -1.60 19.33
C GLU A 255 -0.12 -0.25 19.37
N GLN A 256 0.11 0.59 18.36
CA GLN A 256 -0.61 1.86 18.19
C GLN A 256 -2.12 1.64 18.01
N THR A 257 -2.52 0.67 17.20
CA THR A 257 -3.94 0.30 17.01
C THR A 257 -4.59 -0.16 18.31
N ILE A 258 -3.89 -0.99 19.08
CA ILE A 258 -4.33 -1.43 20.43
C ILE A 258 -4.49 -0.23 21.38
N GLU A 259 -3.56 0.72 21.38
CA GLU A 259 -3.69 1.93 22.21
C GLU A 259 -4.83 2.84 21.76
N ILE A 260 -5.11 2.92 20.44
CA ILE A 260 -6.26 3.65 19.91
C ILE A 260 -7.58 3.00 20.36
N SER A 261 -7.69 1.66 20.33
CA SER A 261 -8.91 0.95 20.76
C SER A 261 -9.30 1.22 22.23
N LYS A 262 -8.36 1.65 23.07
CA LYS A 262 -8.60 2.03 24.47
C LYS A 262 -9.10 3.46 24.63
N LYS A 263 -8.97 4.28 23.58
CA LYS A 263 -9.41 5.68 23.59
C LYS A 263 -10.91 5.77 23.33
N ASP A 264 -11.49 6.86 23.77
CA ASP A 264 -12.86 7.22 23.43
C ASP A 264 -12.83 8.08 22.15
N PHE A 265 -12.84 7.41 20.97
CA PHE A 265 -12.94 8.06 19.67
C PHE A 265 -14.14 7.51 18.89
N HIS A 266 -14.68 8.30 17.98
CA HIS A 266 -15.80 7.89 17.14
C HIS A 266 -15.46 8.12 15.67
N GLY A 267 -15.17 7.03 14.97
CA GLY A 267 -14.68 7.12 13.60
C GLY A 267 -13.92 5.88 13.13
N LEU A 268 -13.06 6.08 12.15
CA LEU A 268 -12.24 5.04 11.53
C LEU A 268 -10.80 5.10 12.04
N CYS A 269 -10.29 3.97 12.54
CA CYS A 269 -8.84 3.74 12.66
C CYS A 269 -8.40 2.85 11.49
N PHE A 270 -7.63 3.41 10.56
CA PHE A 270 -7.13 2.69 9.39
C PHE A 270 -5.63 2.43 9.55
N THR A 271 -5.26 1.16 9.67
CA THR A 271 -3.88 0.72 9.91
C THR A 271 -3.32 -0.02 8.70
N ASN A 272 -2.15 0.39 8.20
CA ASN A 272 -1.37 -0.33 7.22
C ASN A 272 -0.10 -0.90 7.87
N LEU A 273 0.09 -2.22 7.74
CA LEU A 273 1.21 -2.98 8.32
C LEU A 273 2.17 -3.38 7.21
N VAL A 274 3.20 -2.60 6.99
CA VAL A 274 4.04 -2.57 5.77
C VAL A 274 5.09 -3.66 5.69
N ASP A 275 5.56 -4.20 6.83
CA ASP A 275 6.73 -5.10 6.84
C ASP A 275 6.49 -6.38 6.05
N PHE A 276 5.26 -6.84 5.94
CA PHE A 276 4.86 -8.02 5.18
C PHE A 276 5.31 -7.91 3.72
N ASP A 277 5.01 -6.81 3.09
CA ASP A 277 5.41 -6.49 1.72
C ASP A 277 6.90 -6.12 1.64
N ALA A 278 7.30 -5.08 2.37
CA ALA A 278 8.59 -4.43 2.22
C ALA A 278 9.77 -5.30 2.66
N LEU A 279 9.62 -6.10 3.72
CA LEU A 279 10.70 -6.93 4.27
C LEU A 279 10.63 -8.37 3.80
N TRP A 280 9.45 -8.90 3.47
CA TRP A 280 9.27 -10.33 3.24
C TRP A 280 8.77 -10.66 1.83
N GLY A 281 7.74 -9.99 1.34
CA GLY A 281 7.21 -10.19 -0.01
C GLY A 281 8.24 -9.90 -1.09
N HIS A 282 8.72 -8.66 -1.17
CA HIS A 282 9.74 -8.24 -2.14
C HIS A 282 11.08 -8.94 -1.99
N ARG A 283 11.42 -9.43 -0.80
CA ARG A 283 12.66 -10.18 -0.53
C ARG A 283 12.53 -11.68 -0.72
N ARG A 284 11.36 -12.15 -1.16
CA ARG A 284 11.11 -13.57 -1.44
C ARG A 284 11.45 -14.49 -0.26
N ASN A 285 11.02 -14.09 0.94
CA ASN A 285 11.24 -14.84 2.17
C ASN A 285 9.91 -15.33 2.77
N PRO A 286 9.38 -16.51 2.36
CA PRO A 286 8.09 -17.02 2.84
C PRO A 286 8.10 -17.32 4.34
N VAL A 287 9.22 -17.78 4.89
CA VAL A 287 9.33 -18.08 6.34
C VAL A 287 9.28 -16.80 7.16
N GLY A 288 10.07 -15.77 6.77
CA GLY A 288 10.02 -14.48 7.46
C GLY A 288 8.66 -13.81 7.37
N TYR A 289 7.96 -13.99 6.23
CA TYR A 289 6.60 -13.48 6.06
C TYR A 289 5.62 -14.20 7.02
N GLY A 290 5.68 -15.53 7.12
CA GLY A 290 4.85 -16.29 8.03
C GLY A 290 5.12 -15.99 9.50
N GLU A 291 6.39 -15.85 9.90
CA GLU A 291 6.74 -15.40 11.25
C GLU A 291 6.18 -14.02 11.59
N GLU A 292 6.09 -13.11 10.61
CA GLU A 292 5.47 -11.79 10.78
C GLU A 292 3.95 -11.91 10.93
N ILE A 293 3.29 -12.83 10.19
CA ILE A 293 1.86 -13.09 10.36
C ILE A 293 1.59 -13.66 11.77
N GLU A 294 2.43 -14.54 12.27
CA GLU A 294 2.29 -15.06 13.64
C GLU A 294 2.44 -13.97 14.72
N LYS A 295 3.35 -13.02 14.53
CA LYS A 295 3.47 -11.84 15.41
C LYS A 295 2.21 -10.97 15.35
N PHE A 296 1.69 -10.73 14.13
CA PHE A 296 0.42 -10.04 13.96
C PHE A 296 -0.71 -10.78 14.66
N ASP A 297 -0.83 -12.09 14.49
CA ASP A 297 -1.88 -12.91 15.11
C ASP A 297 -1.86 -12.81 16.64
N LYS A 298 -0.67 -12.77 17.25
CA LYS A 298 -0.53 -12.53 18.70
C LYS A 298 -1.08 -11.16 19.10
N LYS A 299 -0.74 -10.11 18.36
CA LYS A 299 -1.26 -8.75 18.60
C LYS A 299 -2.75 -8.65 18.32
N LEU A 300 -3.27 -9.37 17.35
CA LEU A 300 -4.71 -9.51 17.13
C LEU A 300 -5.40 -10.13 18.35
N GLY A 301 -4.79 -11.17 18.96
CA GLY A 301 -5.28 -11.76 20.19
C GLY A 301 -5.30 -10.80 21.39
N GLU A 302 -4.41 -9.79 21.40
CA GLU A 302 -4.43 -8.71 22.40
C GLU A 302 -5.54 -7.67 22.10
N LEU A 303 -5.81 -7.40 20.81
CA LEU A 303 -6.81 -6.43 20.36
C LEU A 303 -8.25 -6.93 20.57
N LEU A 304 -8.54 -8.17 20.18
CA LEU A 304 -9.90 -8.71 20.15
C LEU A 304 -10.69 -8.52 21.46
N PRO A 305 -10.13 -8.79 22.67
CA PRO A 305 -10.84 -8.61 23.93
C PRO A 305 -11.05 -7.14 24.34
N LEU A 306 -10.43 -6.18 23.64
CA LEU A 306 -10.56 -4.75 23.90
C LEU A 306 -11.66 -4.10 23.04
N LEU A 307 -12.14 -4.80 22.02
CA LEU A 307 -13.22 -4.31 21.17
C LEU A 307 -14.52 -4.21 21.98
N ARG A 308 -15.28 -3.15 21.73
CA ARG A 308 -16.58 -2.88 22.33
C ARG A 308 -17.69 -3.48 21.45
N GLU A 309 -18.89 -3.59 22.00
CA GLU A 309 -20.06 -4.13 21.26
C GLU A 309 -20.42 -3.33 20.01
N ASP A 310 -20.04 -2.05 19.95
CA ASP A 310 -20.27 -1.15 18.81
C ASP A 310 -19.02 -0.96 17.93
N ASP A 311 -17.93 -1.69 18.18
CA ASP A 311 -16.75 -1.70 17.29
C ASP A 311 -16.93 -2.73 16.18
N LEU A 312 -16.57 -2.35 14.96
CA LEU A 312 -16.45 -3.22 13.81
C LEU A 312 -14.97 -3.34 13.39
N LEU A 313 -14.40 -4.53 13.55
CA LEU A 313 -13.06 -4.84 13.04
C LEU A 313 -13.15 -5.40 11.62
N ILE A 314 -12.35 -4.85 10.70
CA ILE A 314 -12.18 -5.39 9.35
C ILE A 314 -10.69 -5.73 9.14
N LEU A 315 -10.39 -6.98 8.80
CA LEU A 315 -9.08 -7.43 8.37
C LEU A 315 -9.09 -7.64 6.86
N THR A 316 -8.11 -7.05 6.18
CA THR A 316 -7.98 -7.14 4.71
C THR A 316 -6.53 -6.97 4.27
N ALA A 317 -6.29 -7.07 2.98
CA ALA A 317 -5.05 -6.72 2.32
C ALA A 317 -5.32 -5.84 1.09
N ASP A 318 -4.30 -5.19 0.56
CA ASP A 318 -4.40 -4.26 -0.56
C ASP A 318 -4.01 -4.87 -1.91
N HIS A 319 -3.25 -5.94 -1.90
CA HIS A 319 -2.84 -6.76 -3.07
C HIS A 319 -2.23 -8.09 -2.58
N GLY A 320 -1.65 -8.88 -3.48
CA GLY A 320 -0.79 -10.01 -3.17
C GLY A 320 0.69 -9.66 -3.39
N ASN A 321 1.58 -10.41 -2.75
CA ASN A 321 3.02 -10.43 -3.06
C ASN A 321 3.59 -11.77 -2.64
N ASP A 322 3.25 -12.81 -3.41
CA ASP A 322 3.67 -14.18 -3.15
C ASP A 322 5.19 -14.31 -3.14
N PRO A 323 5.80 -14.58 -1.98
CA PRO A 323 7.25 -14.62 -1.85
C PRO A 323 7.91 -15.82 -2.55
N THR A 324 7.11 -16.76 -3.04
CA THR A 324 7.58 -17.95 -3.78
C THR A 324 7.38 -17.81 -5.27
N TYR A 325 6.64 -16.79 -5.70
CA TYR A 325 6.33 -16.58 -7.10
C TYR A 325 7.50 -15.94 -7.86
N LYS A 326 7.45 -16.00 -9.19
CA LYS A 326 8.50 -15.46 -10.07
C LYS A 326 8.63 -13.94 -9.94
N GLY A 327 9.83 -13.44 -10.17
CA GLY A 327 10.12 -12.00 -10.12
C GLY A 327 10.13 -11.44 -8.70
N THR A 328 9.99 -10.13 -8.56
CA THR A 328 9.99 -9.40 -7.28
C THR A 328 8.84 -8.39 -7.19
N ASP A 329 7.91 -8.41 -8.14
CA ASP A 329 6.74 -7.55 -8.20
C ASP A 329 5.60 -8.13 -7.38
N HIS A 330 4.58 -7.31 -7.10
CA HIS A 330 3.33 -7.73 -6.51
C HIS A 330 2.61 -8.75 -7.39
N THR A 331 1.75 -9.56 -6.80
CA THR A 331 0.95 -10.56 -7.50
C THR A 331 -0.53 -10.17 -7.51
N ARG A 332 -1.20 -10.40 -8.65
CA ARG A 332 -2.63 -10.11 -8.85
C ARG A 332 -3.46 -11.20 -8.19
N GLU A 333 -3.81 -10.98 -6.93
CA GLU A 333 -4.53 -11.95 -6.11
C GLU A 333 -5.85 -11.40 -5.62
N GLN A 334 -6.75 -12.29 -5.25
CA GLN A 334 -7.84 -11.97 -4.35
C GLN A 334 -7.28 -11.69 -2.95
N VAL A 335 -7.96 -10.83 -2.20
CA VAL A 335 -7.59 -10.53 -0.82
C VAL A 335 -8.70 -10.92 0.15
N PRO A 336 -8.40 -11.20 1.43
CA PRO A 336 -9.42 -11.49 2.42
C PRO A 336 -10.18 -10.22 2.83
N PHE A 337 -11.45 -10.38 3.10
CA PHE A 337 -12.23 -9.48 3.95
C PHE A 337 -12.78 -10.32 5.10
N ILE A 338 -12.42 -9.96 6.32
CA ILE A 338 -12.94 -10.59 7.53
C ILE A 338 -13.50 -9.48 8.40
N ALA A 339 -14.81 -9.52 8.69
CA ALA A 339 -15.48 -8.59 9.57
C ALA A 339 -15.87 -9.28 10.88
N TYR A 340 -15.69 -8.59 12.00
CA TYR A 340 -16.05 -9.06 13.32
C TYR A 340 -16.45 -7.90 14.23
N SER A 341 -17.55 -8.09 14.95
CA SER A 341 -17.93 -7.28 16.10
C SER A 341 -18.21 -8.19 17.31
N PRO A 342 -17.92 -7.78 18.55
CA PRO A 342 -18.34 -8.55 19.73
C PRO A 342 -19.85 -8.73 19.85
N SER A 343 -20.64 -7.88 19.23
CA SER A 343 -22.10 -7.98 19.18
C SER A 343 -22.64 -8.95 18.13
N ASP A 344 -21.80 -9.49 17.25
CA ASP A 344 -22.21 -10.42 16.18
C ASP A 344 -22.81 -11.70 16.81
N THR A 345 -24.04 -12.01 16.44
CA THR A 345 -24.73 -13.24 16.85
C THR A 345 -24.55 -14.38 15.85
N GLU A 346 -24.25 -14.04 14.61
CA GLU A 346 -24.01 -14.94 13.50
C GLU A 346 -22.63 -14.70 12.89
N SER A 347 -22.21 -15.59 12.04
CA SER A 347 -20.95 -15.52 11.33
C SER A 347 -20.98 -16.46 10.13
N GLY A 348 -20.13 -16.25 9.15
CA GLY A 348 -20.06 -17.18 8.03
C GLY A 348 -19.40 -16.62 6.79
N LYS A 349 -19.33 -17.46 5.77
CA LYS A 349 -18.78 -17.08 4.47
C LYS A 349 -19.85 -16.42 3.61
N LEU A 350 -19.54 -15.28 3.05
CA LEU A 350 -20.33 -14.52 2.11
C LEU A 350 -19.84 -14.72 0.68
N ASP A 351 -20.60 -14.24 -0.30
CA ASP A 351 -20.21 -14.28 -1.70
C ASP A 351 -19.02 -13.38 -1.99
N THR A 352 -18.18 -13.77 -2.93
CA THR A 352 -17.03 -12.97 -3.39
C THR A 352 -17.49 -11.62 -3.95
N SER A 353 -16.80 -10.54 -3.59
CA SER A 353 -17.00 -9.22 -4.19
C SER A 353 -16.04 -9.01 -5.36
N ASP A 354 -16.53 -8.37 -6.42
CA ASP A 354 -15.75 -8.02 -7.61
C ASP A 354 -14.89 -6.76 -7.39
N THR A 355 -14.98 -6.13 -6.22
CA THR A 355 -14.23 -4.92 -5.91
C THR A 355 -13.84 -4.85 -4.44
N PHE A 356 -12.68 -4.23 -4.15
CA PHE A 356 -12.26 -3.87 -2.78
C PHE A 356 -13.12 -2.75 -2.18
N ALA A 357 -13.83 -1.99 -3.02
CA ALA A 357 -14.61 -0.83 -2.59
C ALA A 357 -15.81 -1.17 -1.69
N VAL A 358 -16.18 -2.45 -1.58
CA VAL A 358 -17.12 -2.92 -0.56
C VAL A 358 -16.69 -2.50 0.85
N ILE A 359 -15.38 -2.39 1.11
CA ILE A 359 -14.82 -1.97 2.39
C ILE A 359 -15.26 -0.55 2.72
N GLY A 360 -14.91 0.42 1.88
CA GLY A 360 -15.26 1.83 2.10
C GLY A 360 -16.77 2.10 2.12
N ALA A 361 -17.51 1.41 1.24
CA ALA A 361 -18.96 1.49 1.23
C ALA A 361 -19.59 0.98 2.54
N THR A 362 -19.10 -0.16 3.06
CA THR A 362 -19.58 -0.73 4.33
C THR A 362 -19.20 0.14 5.53
N ILE A 363 -17.99 0.70 5.54
CA ILE A 363 -17.55 1.64 6.58
C ILE A 363 -18.44 2.89 6.56
N ALA A 364 -18.63 3.52 5.41
CA ALA A 364 -19.47 4.72 5.30
C ALA A 364 -20.92 4.45 5.77
N ASP A 365 -21.50 3.33 5.36
CA ASP A 365 -22.84 2.91 5.75
C ASP A 365 -22.95 2.66 7.26
N ASN A 366 -21.93 2.05 7.88
CA ASN A 366 -21.88 1.85 9.33
C ASN A 366 -21.96 3.16 10.14
N PHE A 367 -21.45 4.25 9.58
CA PHE A 367 -21.56 5.59 10.16
C PHE A 367 -22.74 6.40 9.64
N GLY A 368 -23.60 5.83 8.79
CA GLY A 368 -24.71 6.54 8.16
C GLY A 368 -24.26 7.66 7.22
N VAL A 369 -23.06 7.57 6.66
CA VAL A 369 -22.45 8.56 5.78
C VAL A 369 -22.56 8.11 4.33
N LYS A 370 -22.97 9.02 3.44
CA LYS A 370 -23.07 8.73 2.02
C LYS A 370 -21.68 8.76 1.37
N MET A 371 -21.39 7.75 0.57
CA MET A 371 -20.17 7.72 -0.26
C MET A 371 -20.14 8.91 -1.23
N PRO A 372 -18.94 9.49 -1.51
CA PRO A 372 -18.79 10.57 -2.48
C PRO A 372 -19.26 10.17 -3.88
N GLU A 373 -19.68 11.18 -4.65
CA GLU A 373 -20.05 10.95 -6.05
C GLU A 373 -18.86 10.44 -6.88
N GLY A 374 -19.12 9.47 -7.75
CA GLY A 374 -18.09 8.84 -8.59
C GLY A 374 -17.33 7.69 -7.94
N THR A 375 -17.63 7.37 -6.68
CA THR A 375 -17.09 6.17 -6.02
C THR A 375 -17.84 4.92 -6.46
N ILE A 376 -17.14 3.77 -6.36
CA ILE A 376 -17.70 2.44 -6.58
C ILE A 376 -17.87 1.69 -5.26
N GLY A 377 -18.44 0.50 -5.30
CA GLY A 377 -18.69 -0.37 -4.15
C GLY A 377 -20.11 -0.28 -3.61
N THR A 378 -20.55 -1.38 -3.04
CA THR A 378 -21.85 -1.50 -2.38
C THR A 378 -21.64 -2.02 -0.96
N SER A 379 -22.31 -1.41 0.01
CA SER A 379 -22.26 -1.87 1.40
C SER A 379 -22.81 -3.29 1.56
N ILE A 380 -22.17 -4.05 2.42
CA ILE A 380 -22.63 -5.36 2.88
C ILE A 380 -23.00 -5.33 4.38
N LEU A 381 -23.16 -4.15 4.95
CA LEU A 381 -23.42 -4.00 6.39
C LEU A 381 -24.64 -4.81 6.84
N ASP A 382 -25.68 -4.90 6.01
CA ASP A 382 -26.88 -5.70 6.31
C ASP A 382 -26.63 -7.22 6.34
N GLN A 383 -25.51 -7.68 5.79
CA GLN A 383 -25.11 -9.11 5.76
C GLN A 383 -24.18 -9.50 6.91
N ILE A 384 -23.63 -8.53 7.63
CA ILE A 384 -22.64 -8.71 8.71
C ILE A 384 -23.16 -8.19 10.07
N LYS A 385 -24.46 -8.28 10.30
CA LYS A 385 -25.10 -7.90 11.57
C LYS A 385 -25.33 -9.10 12.48
#